data_75f08eef1134c34fd5be94a81852c149
#
_entry.id   75f08eef1134c34fd5be94a81852c149
#
_cell.length_a   1.000
_cell.length_b   1.000
_cell.length_c   1.000
_cell.angle_alpha   90.00
_cell.angle_beta   90.00
_cell.angle_gamma   90.00
#
_symmetry.space_group_name_H-M   'P 1'
#
loop_
_entity.id
_entity.type
_entity.pdbx_description
1 polymer ?
#
loop_
_entity_poly.entity_id
_entity_poly.type
_entity_poly.pdbx_seq_one_letter_code
_entity_poly.pdbx_strand_id
1 'polypeptide(L)'
;MNPPPDESRHPTLRPPPSTTLKIARVTLSDRASAGVYEDRSGPEIERVWAEHGGETAEWVRVLIADERAEIEATLRRLCDDERCDLVLTTGGTGPAPRDVTPEATRAVLARELPGFGEIMRVQSFARVPTAILSRATAGTRGRTLLINLPGHPRAIGECLPLLLPAIREALRHLRG
;
A
#
# COMPACT_ATOMS: atom_id res chain seq x y z
N MET A 1 20.57 59.72 6.33
CA MET A 1 20.11 58.63 7.21
C MET A 1 19.20 57.77 6.36
N ASN A 2 19.70 56.61 5.88
CA ASN A 2 18.89 55.65 5.10
C ASN A 2 18.10 54.82 6.09
N PRO A 3 16.80 54.49 5.79
CA PRO A 3 16.04 53.55 6.61
C PRO A 3 16.59 52.12 6.47
N PRO A 4 16.47 51.29 7.52
CA PRO A 4 16.95 49.92 7.49
C PRO A 4 16.12 49.07 6.51
N PRO A 5 16.70 48.02 5.93
CA PRO A 5 15.98 47.13 5.02
C PRO A 5 14.86 46.37 5.73
N ASP A 6 13.69 46.33 5.07
CA ASP A 6 12.52 45.60 5.52
C ASP A 6 12.76 44.09 5.41
N GLU A 7 13.01 43.44 6.54
CA GLU A 7 13.25 41.96 6.66
C GLU A 7 11.95 41.11 6.71
N SER A 8 10.79 41.67 6.41
CA SER A 8 9.49 40.97 6.60
C SER A 8 8.97 40.21 5.39
N ARG A 9 9.79 39.92 4.36
CA ARG A 9 9.37 39.09 3.24
C ARG A 9 9.96 37.68 3.34
N HIS A 10 9.41 36.87 4.27
CA HIS A 10 9.53 35.40 4.09
C HIS A 10 8.80 35.05 2.81
N PRO A 11 9.45 34.34 1.86
CA PRO A 11 8.74 33.79 0.73
C PRO A 11 7.71 32.79 1.26
N THR A 12 6.44 33.10 1.11
CA THR A 12 5.37 32.15 1.34
C THR A 12 5.61 30.98 0.39
N LEU A 13 6.15 29.89 0.90
CA LEU A 13 6.27 28.64 0.17
C LEU A 13 4.86 28.24 -0.26
N ARG A 14 4.58 28.41 -1.55
CA ARG A 14 3.37 27.91 -2.18
C ARG A 14 3.30 26.42 -1.87
N PRO A 15 2.23 25.93 -1.23
CA PRO A 15 2.11 24.50 -1.00
C PRO A 15 2.28 23.78 -2.36
N PRO A 16 3.03 22.68 -2.40
CA PRO A 16 3.17 21.94 -3.64
C PRO A 16 1.77 21.56 -4.16
N PRO A 17 1.55 21.53 -5.49
CA PRO A 17 0.26 21.16 -6.03
C PRO A 17 -0.14 19.82 -5.42
N SER A 18 -1.36 19.73 -4.88
CA SER A 18 -1.88 18.47 -4.31
C SER A 18 -1.87 17.43 -5.42
N THR A 19 -0.92 16.52 -5.35
CA THR A 19 -0.79 15.46 -6.32
C THR A 19 -1.82 14.40 -5.96
N THR A 20 -2.86 14.25 -6.76
CA THR A 20 -3.78 13.12 -6.62
C THR A 20 -3.06 11.83 -7.00
N LEU A 21 -3.05 10.86 -6.11
CA LEU A 21 -2.51 9.53 -6.34
C LEU A 21 -3.62 8.59 -6.84
N LYS A 22 -3.35 7.83 -7.87
CA LYS A 22 -4.22 6.70 -8.24
C LYS A 22 -3.80 5.48 -7.43
N ILE A 23 -4.63 5.07 -6.48
CA ILE A 23 -4.34 3.99 -5.53
C ILE A 23 -5.33 2.85 -5.75
N ALA A 24 -4.82 1.64 -5.96
CA ALA A 24 -5.65 0.44 -5.92
C ALA A 24 -5.57 -0.22 -4.54
N ARG A 25 -6.75 -0.59 -4.00
CA ARG A 25 -6.83 -1.53 -2.89
C ARG A 25 -7.41 -2.85 -3.37
N VAL A 26 -6.72 -3.95 -3.09
CA VAL A 26 -7.09 -5.29 -3.52
C VAL A 26 -7.29 -6.17 -2.30
N THR A 27 -8.54 -6.55 -2.03
CA THR A 27 -8.85 -7.52 -0.98
C THR A 27 -8.87 -8.91 -1.58
N LEU A 28 -8.06 -9.81 -1.01
CA LEU A 28 -7.89 -11.19 -1.41
C LEU A 28 -8.55 -12.08 -0.37
N SER A 29 -9.67 -12.69 -0.73
CA SER A 29 -10.44 -13.53 0.18
C SER A 29 -11.47 -14.38 -0.56
N ASP A 30 -11.32 -15.70 -0.52
CA ASP A 30 -12.29 -16.65 -1.03
C ASP A 30 -13.69 -16.41 -0.43
N ARG A 31 -13.76 -16.15 0.86
CA ARG A 31 -15.03 -16.00 1.58
C ARG A 31 -15.71 -14.66 1.31
N ALA A 32 -14.95 -13.57 1.25
CA ALA A 32 -15.51 -12.26 0.98
C ALA A 32 -15.93 -12.13 -0.49
N SER A 33 -15.13 -12.66 -1.42
CA SER A 33 -15.46 -12.67 -2.86
C SER A 33 -16.71 -13.50 -3.17
N ALA A 34 -16.94 -14.57 -2.38
CA ALA A 34 -18.15 -15.38 -2.46
C ALA A 34 -19.36 -14.78 -1.70
N GLY A 35 -19.22 -13.59 -1.10
CA GLY A 35 -20.29 -12.92 -0.35
C GLY A 35 -20.63 -13.57 1.00
N VAL A 36 -19.75 -14.42 1.55
CA VAL A 36 -19.96 -15.10 2.85
C VAL A 36 -19.84 -14.11 4.02
N TYR A 37 -19.01 -13.09 3.88
CA TYR A 37 -18.92 -11.97 4.83
C TYR A 37 -18.51 -10.67 4.11
N GLU A 38 -18.72 -9.56 4.79
CA GLU A 38 -18.39 -8.23 4.28
C GLU A 38 -16.87 -7.97 4.30
N ASP A 39 -16.32 -7.42 3.22
CA ASP A 39 -14.95 -6.91 3.19
C ASP A 39 -14.79 -5.72 4.13
N ARG A 40 -14.05 -5.90 5.21
CA ARG A 40 -13.69 -4.84 6.16
C ARG A 40 -12.26 -4.34 6.00
N SER A 41 -11.42 -5.14 5.37
CA SER A 41 -9.98 -4.85 5.25
C SER A 41 -9.71 -3.81 4.17
N GLY A 42 -10.38 -3.92 3.03
CA GLY A 42 -10.26 -2.92 1.96
C GLY A 42 -10.70 -1.51 2.40
N PRO A 43 -11.91 -1.34 2.97
CA PRO A 43 -12.34 -0.05 3.53
C PRO A 43 -11.41 0.49 4.62
N GLU A 44 -10.81 -0.36 5.43
CA GLU A 44 -9.84 0.07 6.45
C GLU A 44 -8.58 0.70 5.83
N ILE A 45 -8.09 0.20 4.69
CA ILE A 45 -6.98 0.82 3.96
C ILE A 45 -7.35 2.26 3.57
N GLU A 46 -8.55 2.47 3.01
CA GLU A 46 -9.03 3.80 2.62
C GLU A 46 -9.15 4.74 3.82
N ARG A 47 -9.69 4.24 4.94
CA ARG A 47 -9.83 5.01 6.19
C ARG A 47 -8.48 5.47 6.71
N VAL A 48 -7.52 4.55 6.84
CA VAL A 48 -6.18 4.86 7.33
C VAL A 48 -5.45 5.84 6.40
N TRP A 49 -5.62 5.67 5.09
CA TRP A 49 -5.06 6.62 4.12
C TRP A 49 -5.67 8.02 4.27
N ALA A 50 -6.97 8.13 4.45
CA ALA A 50 -7.65 9.41 4.65
C ALA A 50 -7.17 10.13 5.92
N GLU A 51 -6.86 9.38 6.98
CA GLU A 51 -6.37 9.96 8.24
C GLU A 51 -4.89 10.36 8.21
N HIS A 52 -4.05 9.60 7.51
CA HIS A 52 -2.59 9.71 7.62
C HIS A 52 -1.86 9.90 6.30
N GLY A 53 -2.50 9.60 5.17
CA GLY A 53 -1.88 9.58 3.84
C GLY A 53 -1.41 10.95 3.36
N GLY A 54 -2.19 11.99 3.62
CA GLY A 54 -1.85 13.39 3.29
C GLY A 54 -2.13 13.78 1.84
N GLU A 55 -1.95 12.89 0.88
CA GLU A 55 -2.28 13.11 -0.52
C GLU A 55 -3.72 12.67 -0.82
N THR A 56 -4.39 13.40 -1.73
CA THR A 56 -5.70 12.98 -2.25
C THR A 56 -5.55 11.68 -3.04
N ALA A 57 -6.47 10.74 -2.85
CA ALA A 57 -6.47 9.44 -3.53
C ALA A 57 -7.68 9.27 -4.45
N GLU A 58 -7.43 8.84 -5.69
CA GLU A 58 -8.42 8.24 -6.58
C GLU A 58 -8.35 6.72 -6.40
N TRP A 59 -9.45 6.11 -5.93
CA TRP A 59 -9.45 4.72 -5.52
C TRP A 59 -9.94 3.77 -6.62
N VAL A 60 -9.13 2.76 -6.92
CA VAL A 60 -9.54 1.53 -7.62
C VAL A 60 -9.78 0.44 -6.59
N ARG A 61 -11.00 -0.10 -6.55
CA ARG A 61 -11.43 -1.08 -5.55
C ARG A 61 -11.60 -2.44 -6.18
N VAL A 62 -10.88 -3.43 -5.65
CA VAL A 62 -10.92 -4.82 -6.15
C VAL A 62 -11.13 -5.78 -4.99
N LEU A 63 -12.01 -6.76 -5.19
CA LEU A 63 -12.23 -7.89 -4.28
C LEU A 63 -12.26 -9.15 -5.12
N ILE A 64 -11.31 -10.06 -4.90
CA ILE A 64 -11.13 -11.30 -5.65
C ILE A 64 -10.82 -12.48 -4.72
N ALA A 65 -10.93 -13.69 -5.26
CA ALA A 65 -10.57 -14.93 -4.56
C ALA A 65 -9.04 -15.07 -4.39
N ASP A 66 -8.63 -15.99 -3.50
CA ASP A 66 -7.22 -16.35 -3.28
C ASP A 66 -6.72 -17.29 -4.40
N GLU A 67 -6.89 -16.89 -5.67
CA GLU A 67 -6.45 -17.62 -6.86
C GLU A 67 -5.23 -16.94 -7.49
N ARG A 68 -4.08 -17.62 -7.45
CA ARG A 68 -2.78 -17.07 -7.87
C ARG A 68 -2.82 -16.43 -9.26
N ALA A 69 -3.38 -17.12 -10.25
CA ALA A 69 -3.42 -16.62 -11.64
C ALA A 69 -4.28 -15.35 -11.75
N GLU A 70 -5.41 -15.28 -11.05
CA GLU A 70 -6.28 -14.12 -11.01
C GLU A 70 -5.61 -12.92 -10.31
N ILE A 71 -4.89 -13.19 -9.20
CA ILE A 71 -4.11 -12.18 -8.50
C ILE A 71 -3.03 -11.60 -9.41
N GLU A 72 -2.22 -12.46 -10.06
CA GLU A 72 -1.18 -12.01 -10.99
C GLU A 72 -1.74 -11.17 -12.15
N ALA A 73 -2.83 -11.62 -12.78
CA ALA A 73 -3.48 -10.88 -13.87
C ALA A 73 -4.01 -9.53 -13.40
N THR A 74 -4.64 -9.48 -12.23
CA THR A 74 -5.15 -8.25 -11.62
C THR A 74 -4.02 -7.27 -11.30
N LEU A 75 -2.93 -7.74 -10.68
CA LEU A 75 -1.79 -6.87 -10.36
C LEU A 75 -1.13 -6.29 -11.62
N ARG A 76 -0.97 -7.11 -12.68
CA ARG A 76 -0.45 -6.61 -13.98
C ARG A 76 -1.37 -5.55 -14.57
N ARG A 77 -2.68 -5.78 -14.62
CA ARG A 77 -3.67 -4.82 -15.11
C ARG A 77 -3.60 -3.50 -14.36
N LEU A 78 -3.56 -3.53 -13.02
CA LEU A 78 -3.49 -2.31 -12.20
C LEU A 78 -2.22 -1.50 -12.43
N CYS A 79 -1.09 -2.18 -12.67
CA CYS A 79 0.20 -1.53 -12.92
C CYS A 79 0.35 -1.03 -14.36
N ASP A 80 0.04 -1.88 -15.34
CA ASP A 80 0.41 -1.67 -16.73
C ASP A 80 -0.68 -0.90 -17.50
N ASP A 81 -1.94 -1.27 -17.30
CA ASP A 81 -3.09 -0.72 -18.03
C ASP A 81 -3.70 0.47 -17.29
N GLU A 82 -4.02 0.29 -16.03
CA GLU A 82 -4.63 1.34 -15.20
C GLU A 82 -3.61 2.33 -14.65
N ARG A 83 -2.33 1.99 -14.67
CA ARG A 83 -1.21 2.83 -14.24
C ARG A 83 -1.40 3.42 -12.84
N CYS A 84 -1.82 2.58 -11.90
CA CYS A 84 -1.88 2.99 -10.51
C CYS A 84 -0.49 3.39 -10.00
N ASP A 85 -0.43 4.42 -9.17
CA ASP A 85 0.82 4.83 -8.50
C ASP A 85 1.17 3.85 -7.38
N LEU A 86 0.14 3.37 -6.66
CA LEU A 86 0.28 2.49 -5.51
C LEU A 86 -0.79 1.39 -5.58
N VAL A 87 -0.38 0.15 -5.33
CA VAL A 87 -1.27 -1.00 -5.15
C VAL A 87 -1.05 -1.58 -3.76
N LEU A 88 -2.10 -1.56 -2.94
CA LEU A 88 -2.12 -2.13 -1.61
C LEU A 88 -3.00 -3.38 -1.62
N THR A 89 -2.42 -4.56 -1.40
CA THR A 89 -3.18 -5.79 -1.24
C THR A 89 -3.39 -6.10 0.23
N THR A 90 -4.46 -6.79 0.58
CA THR A 90 -4.72 -7.31 1.93
C THR A 90 -5.31 -8.71 1.85
N GLY A 91 -4.82 -9.62 2.69
CA GLY A 91 -5.20 -11.03 2.72
C GLY A 91 -4.18 -11.96 2.05
N GLY A 92 -4.31 -13.26 2.29
CA GLY A 92 -3.52 -14.33 1.68
C GLY A 92 -2.00 -14.26 1.93
N THR A 93 -1.54 -13.70 3.07
CA THR A 93 -0.10 -13.51 3.36
C THR A 93 0.47 -14.49 4.38
N GLY A 94 -0.32 -15.39 4.93
CA GLY A 94 0.10 -16.37 5.94
C GLY A 94 0.75 -17.63 5.34
N PRO A 95 0.96 -18.66 6.16
CA PRO A 95 1.60 -19.91 5.75
C PRO A 95 0.62 -20.98 5.22
N ALA A 96 -0.69 -20.71 5.16
CA ALA A 96 -1.67 -21.69 4.70
C ALA A 96 -1.52 -21.97 3.19
N PRO A 97 -1.90 -23.15 2.71
CA PRO A 97 -1.78 -23.49 1.28
C PRO A 97 -2.54 -22.54 0.33
N ARG A 98 -3.61 -21.90 0.83
CA ARG A 98 -4.39 -20.90 0.06
C ARG A 98 -3.81 -19.48 0.14
N ASP A 99 -2.84 -19.23 1.02
CA ASP A 99 -2.17 -17.95 1.12
C ASP A 99 -1.11 -17.84 0.01
N VAL A 100 -1.49 -17.34 -1.15
CA VAL A 100 -0.64 -17.26 -2.35
C VAL A 100 -0.30 -15.84 -2.78
N THR A 101 -0.74 -14.84 -2.00
CA THR A 101 -0.52 -13.43 -2.32
C THR A 101 0.96 -13.05 -2.49
N PRO A 102 1.89 -13.49 -1.63
CA PRO A 102 3.30 -13.13 -1.78
C PRO A 102 3.92 -13.73 -3.04
N GLU A 103 3.55 -14.96 -3.40
CA GLU A 103 4.03 -15.63 -4.61
C GLU A 103 3.52 -14.95 -5.89
N ALA A 104 2.22 -14.62 -5.92
CA ALA A 104 1.61 -13.90 -7.03
C ALA A 104 2.23 -12.50 -7.18
N THR A 105 2.47 -11.82 -6.06
CA THR A 105 3.11 -10.50 -6.07
C THR A 105 4.53 -10.58 -6.61
N ARG A 106 5.38 -11.49 -6.11
CA ARG A 106 6.76 -11.66 -6.61
C ARG A 106 6.82 -11.98 -8.10
N ALA A 107 5.86 -12.78 -8.61
CA ALA A 107 5.81 -13.12 -10.03
C ALA A 107 5.57 -11.94 -10.97
N VAL A 108 5.08 -10.82 -10.46
CA VAL A 108 4.81 -9.61 -11.26
C VAL A 108 5.80 -8.48 -11.00
N LEU A 109 6.56 -8.52 -9.91
CA LEU A 109 7.52 -7.48 -9.55
C LEU A 109 8.70 -7.43 -10.51
N ALA A 110 9.16 -6.23 -10.83
CA ALA A 110 10.46 -5.99 -11.50
C ALA A 110 11.61 -5.90 -10.47
N ARG A 111 11.33 -5.36 -9.28
CA ARG A 111 12.29 -5.25 -8.17
C ARG A 111 11.57 -5.48 -6.86
N GLU A 112 12.18 -6.28 -5.98
CA GLU A 112 11.66 -6.47 -4.61
C GLU A 112 12.14 -5.37 -3.66
N LEU A 113 11.28 -5.00 -2.71
CA LEU A 113 11.54 -4.10 -1.60
C LEU A 113 11.16 -4.79 -0.28
N PRO A 114 11.91 -5.82 0.16
CA PRO A 114 11.53 -6.69 1.27
C PRO A 114 11.40 -5.97 2.60
N GLY A 115 12.07 -4.82 2.78
CA GLY A 115 12.04 -4.02 4.00
C GLY A 115 10.63 -3.62 4.45
N PHE A 116 9.66 -3.46 3.52
CA PHE A 116 8.27 -3.20 3.89
C PHE A 116 7.66 -4.37 4.67
N GLY A 117 7.87 -5.61 4.21
CA GLY A 117 7.40 -6.80 4.90
C GLY A 117 8.15 -7.04 6.22
N GLU A 118 9.44 -6.78 6.24
CA GLU A 118 10.30 -6.93 7.42
C GLU A 118 9.86 -6.02 8.55
N ILE A 119 9.68 -4.73 8.30
CA ILE A 119 9.28 -3.77 9.35
C ILE A 119 7.89 -4.07 9.90
N MET A 120 6.94 -4.49 9.07
CA MET A 120 5.62 -4.90 9.53
C MET A 120 5.71 -6.08 10.50
N ARG A 121 6.50 -7.11 10.19
CA ARG A 121 6.73 -8.26 11.07
C ARG A 121 7.37 -7.84 12.39
N VAL A 122 8.44 -7.07 12.34
CA VAL A 122 9.19 -6.61 13.53
C VAL A 122 8.29 -5.78 14.46
N GLN A 123 7.58 -4.80 13.91
CA GLN A 123 6.74 -3.91 14.71
C GLN A 123 5.51 -4.63 15.30
N SER A 124 4.97 -5.60 14.58
CA SER A 124 3.81 -6.35 15.06
C SER A 124 4.18 -7.44 16.06
N PHE A 125 5.39 -7.99 16.01
CA PHE A 125 5.83 -9.15 16.79
C PHE A 125 5.70 -8.94 18.31
N ALA A 126 6.02 -7.75 18.80
CA ALA A 126 5.94 -7.44 20.24
C ALA A 126 4.50 -7.55 20.80
N ARG A 127 3.48 -7.37 19.97
CA ARG A 127 2.07 -7.44 20.37
C ARG A 127 1.41 -8.75 19.95
N VAL A 128 1.81 -9.27 18.79
CA VAL A 128 1.25 -10.48 18.16
C VAL A 128 2.41 -11.36 17.71
N PRO A 129 2.89 -12.30 18.56
CA PRO A 129 4.04 -13.16 18.22
C PRO A 129 3.88 -13.92 16.90
N THR A 130 2.65 -14.27 16.51
CA THR A 130 2.36 -14.95 15.23
C THR A 130 2.53 -14.05 14.01
N ALA A 131 2.74 -12.74 14.14
CA ALA A 131 3.04 -11.85 13.03
C ALA A 131 4.30 -12.26 12.25
N ILE A 132 5.22 -13.00 12.89
CA ILE A 132 6.42 -13.56 12.26
C ILE A 132 6.09 -14.55 11.13
N LEU A 133 4.89 -15.12 11.11
CA LEU A 133 4.43 -16.05 10.08
C LEU A 133 3.99 -15.33 8.79
N SER A 134 3.85 -14.01 8.82
CA SER A 134 3.51 -13.24 7.62
C SER A 134 4.66 -13.29 6.61
N ARG A 135 4.31 -13.63 5.36
CA ARG A 135 5.23 -13.65 4.22
C ARG A 135 5.04 -12.44 3.30
N ALA A 136 4.33 -11.41 3.81
CA ALA A 136 4.09 -10.16 3.09
C ALA A 136 5.39 -9.58 2.52
N THR A 137 5.31 -9.10 1.28
CA THR A 137 6.41 -8.48 0.54
C THR A 137 5.94 -7.19 -0.12
N ALA A 138 6.88 -6.48 -0.73
CA ALA A 138 6.61 -5.32 -1.55
C ALA A 138 7.63 -5.24 -2.69
N GLY A 139 7.36 -4.36 -3.65
CA GLY A 139 8.28 -4.10 -4.74
C GLY A 139 7.70 -3.17 -5.78
N THR A 140 8.38 -3.07 -6.91
CA THR A 140 7.99 -2.17 -7.99
C THR A 140 7.72 -2.92 -9.30
N ARG A 141 6.74 -2.41 -10.06
CA ARG A 141 6.51 -2.77 -11.46
C ARG A 141 6.26 -1.50 -12.26
N GLY A 142 7.13 -1.21 -13.25
CA GLY A 142 7.09 0.07 -13.94
C GLY A 142 7.20 1.23 -12.95
N ARG A 143 6.18 2.09 -12.90
CA ARG A 143 6.09 3.23 -11.98
C ARG A 143 5.22 2.97 -10.75
N THR A 144 4.70 1.77 -10.61
CA THR A 144 3.81 1.36 -9.53
C THR A 144 4.60 0.77 -8.36
N LEU A 145 4.30 1.19 -7.15
CA LEU A 145 4.69 0.53 -5.91
C LEU A 145 3.59 -0.47 -5.51
N LEU A 146 3.96 -1.72 -5.24
CA LEU A 146 3.06 -2.77 -4.75
C LEU A 146 3.46 -3.15 -3.33
N ILE A 147 2.48 -3.27 -2.42
CA ILE A 147 2.72 -3.66 -1.02
C ILE A 147 1.63 -4.64 -0.59
N ASN A 148 2.04 -5.78 -0.03
CA ASN A 148 1.12 -6.68 0.65
C ASN A 148 0.96 -6.23 2.10
N LEU A 149 -0.28 -5.95 2.53
CA LEU A 149 -0.64 -5.63 3.90
C LEU A 149 -1.19 -6.87 4.62
N PRO A 150 -1.21 -6.87 5.96
CA PRO A 150 -1.90 -7.90 6.74
C PRO A 150 -3.38 -8.01 6.37
N GLY A 151 -3.96 -9.23 6.52
CA GLY A 151 -5.38 -9.46 6.22
C GLY A 151 -6.35 -8.90 7.26
N HIS A 152 -5.92 -8.64 8.49
CA HIS A 152 -6.81 -8.20 9.55
C HIS A 152 -6.88 -6.66 9.63
N PRO A 153 -8.09 -6.04 9.69
CA PRO A 153 -8.26 -4.57 9.70
C PRO A 153 -7.40 -3.87 10.77
N ARG A 154 -7.42 -4.35 12.00
CA ARG A 154 -6.59 -3.78 13.08
C ARG A 154 -5.10 -3.75 12.71
N ALA A 155 -4.58 -4.82 12.12
CA ALA A 155 -3.18 -4.87 11.72
C ALA A 155 -2.86 -3.90 10.58
N ILE A 156 -3.80 -3.63 9.67
CA ILE A 156 -3.69 -2.58 8.65
C ILE A 156 -3.56 -1.22 9.32
N GLY A 157 -4.44 -0.91 10.29
CA GLY A 157 -4.41 0.34 11.04
C GLY A 157 -3.11 0.56 11.82
N GLU A 158 -2.47 -0.51 12.27
CA GLU A 158 -1.18 -0.46 12.98
C GLU A 158 0.02 -0.37 12.01
N CYS A 159 -0.02 -1.05 10.87
CA CYS A 159 1.12 -1.15 9.94
C CYS A 159 1.17 -0.01 8.92
N LEU A 160 0.06 0.31 8.26
CA LEU A 160 0.07 1.25 7.13
C LEU A 160 0.61 2.64 7.50
N PRO A 161 0.27 3.26 8.67
CA PRO A 161 0.85 4.54 9.06
C PRO A 161 2.37 4.53 9.16
N LEU A 162 2.96 3.42 9.61
CA LEU A 162 4.41 3.26 9.71
C LEU A 162 5.12 3.24 8.35
N LEU A 163 4.42 2.81 7.30
CA LEU A 163 4.96 2.68 5.96
C LEU A 163 4.89 3.98 5.15
N LEU A 164 4.01 4.92 5.53
CA LEU A 164 3.74 6.12 4.74
C LEU A 164 4.97 6.95 4.36
N PRO A 165 5.94 7.19 5.27
CA PRO A 165 7.16 7.94 4.89
C PRO A 165 7.93 7.25 3.75
N ALA A 166 8.09 5.92 3.85
CA ALA A 166 8.78 5.12 2.83
C ALA A 166 7.97 5.03 1.52
N ILE A 167 6.63 4.94 1.61
CA ILE A 167 5.73 4.96 0.45
C ILE A 167 5.90 6.28 -0.31
N ARG A 168 5.83 7.42 0.35
CA ARG A 168 5.99 8.74 -0.28
C ARG A 168 7.34 8.88 -0.99
N GLU A 169 8.40 8.47 -0.33
CA GLU A 169 9.74 8.53 -0.90
C GLU A 169 9.88 7.61 -2.12
N ALA A 170 9.36 6.37 -2.03
CA ALA A 170 9.36 5.44 -3.17
C ALA A 170 8.56 6.00 -4.36
N LEU A 171 7.37 6.55 -4.13
CA LEU A 171 6.55 7.16 -5.17
C LEU A 171 7.25 8.36 -5.82
N ARG A 172 7.97 9.17 -5.04
CA ARG A 172 8.78 10.27 -5.57
C ARG A 172 9.86 9.74 -6.52
N HIS A 173 10.59 8.71 -6.13
CA HIS A 173 11.62 8.08 -6.97
C HIS A 173 11.05 7.43 -8.24
N LEU A 174 9.87 6.83 -8.16
CA LEU A 174 9.24 6.18 -9.31
C LEU A 174 8.65 7.16 -10.33
N ARG A 175 8.37 8.39 -9.92
CA ARG A 175 7.84 9.43 -10.80
C ARG A 175 8.94 10.20 -11.54
N GLY A 176 10.17 10.20 -11.04
CA GLY A 176 11.35 10.87 -11.62
C GLY A 176 11.44 12.32 -11.22
#